data_92fb43df3a5dfbdee154d2f37e183e10
#
_entry.id   92fb43df3a5dfbdee154d2f37e183e10
#
_cell.length_a   1.000
_cell.length_b   1.000
_cell.length_c   1.000
_cell.angle_alpha   90.00
_cell.angle_beta   90.00
_cell.angle_gamma   90.00
#
_symmetry.space_group_name_H-M   'P 1'
#
loop_
_entity.id
_entity.type
_entity.pdbx_description
1 polymer ?
#
loop_
_entity_poly.entity_id
_entity_poly.type
_entity_poly.pdbx_seq_one_letter_code
_entity_poly.pdbx_strand_id
1 'polypeptide(L)'
;MIITLVKKQTGYEFIREMEETYKSISELEKLFERTNNMKMYVDLENWKYYKDNLNEKIELTESLVTNKLSLSDLDLIILNTIKHEKPRSIRDLANKINKDVSNVQPKVKKLEEEGFIKFKLGAKNSKIPYLTYDEIKLEIWTSSTWKTGEFLNNNVILSLIG
;
A
#
# COMPACT_ATOMS: atom_id res chain seq x y z
N MET A 1 -1.62 -10.07 -15.28
CA MET A 1 -0.68 -9.82 -14.17
C MET A 1 -1.44 -9.17 -13.02
N ILE A 2 -1.18 -9.63 -11.80
CA ILE A 2 -1.76 -9.05 -10.58
C ILE A 2 -0.61 -8.47 -9.77
N ILE A 3 -0.80 -7.23 -9.31
CA ILE A 3 0.09 -6.58 -8.34
C ILE A 3 -0.65 -6.57 -7.02
N THR A 4 -0.06 -7.16 -5.98
CA THR A 4 -0.62 -7.17 -4.64
C THR A 4 0.25 -6.32 -3.73
N LEU A 5 -0.33 -5.27 -3.17
CA LEU A 5 0.29 -4.46 -2.11
C LEU A 5 0.00 -5.14 -0.78
N VAL A 6 1.03 -5.44 -0.01
CA VAL A 6 0.92 -6.11 1.29
C VAL A 6 1.34 -5.16 2.39
N LYS A 7 0.46 -4.92 3.34
CA LYS A 7 0.75 -4.17 4.57
C LYS A 7 0.85 -5.16 5.73
N LYS A 8 1.95 -5.12 6.46
CA LYS A 8 2.19 -5.92 7.66
C LYS A 8 2.08 -5.03 8.89
N GLN A 9 1.26 -5.42 9.84
CA GLN A 9 1.06 -4.67 11.08
C GLN A 9 0.66 -5.60 12.22
N THR A 10 0.71 -5.11 13.44
CA THR A 10 0.18 -5.80 14.63
C THR A 10 -1.27 -5.38 14.87
N GLY A 11 -2.01 -6.16 15.68
CA GLY A 11 -3.35 -5.77 16.13
C GLY A 11 -3.35 -4.41 16.82
N TYR A 12 -2.31 -4.10 17.61
CA TYR A 12 -2.14 -2.79 18.24
C TYR A 12 -2.05 -1.64 17.22
N GLU A 13 -1.23 -1.80 16.18
CA GLU A 13 -1.08 -0.79 15.11
C GLU A 13 -2.38 -0.63 14.32
N PHE A 14 -3.08 -1.73 14.06
CA PHE A 14 -4.39 -1.71 13.41
C PHE A 14 -5.41 -0.91 14.24
N ILE A 15 -5.52 -1.20 15.55
CA ILE A 15 -6.44 -0.48 16.44
C ILE A 15 -6.15 1.02 16.44
N ARG A 16 -4.89 1.41 16.57
CA ARG A 16 -4.50 2.82 16.53
C ARG A 16 -4.91 3.51 15.22
N GLU A 17 -4.74 2.82 14.08
CA GLU A 17 -5.17 3.34 12.77
C GLU A 17 -6.71 3.50 12.69
N MET A 18 -7.45 2.57 13.28
CA MET A 18 -8.90 2.66 13.35
C MET A 18 -9.37 3.82 14.23
N GLU A 19 -8.72 4.04 15.38
CA GLU A 19 -8.98 5.18 16.27
C GLU A 19 -8.70 6.52 15.58
N GLU A 20 -7.59 6.61 14.83
CA GLU A 20 -7.27 7.81 14.04
C GLU A 20 -8.32 8.09 12.94
N THR A 21 -8.87 7.02 12.33
CA THR A 21 -9.80 7.12 11.20
C THR A 21 -11.25 7.35 11.65
N TYR A 22 -11.72 6.58 12.61
CA TYR A 22 -13.14 6.50 13.00
C TYR A 22 -13.41 7.00 14.42
N LYS A 23 -12.38 7.32 15.20
CA LYS A 23 -12.39 7.76 16.60
C LYS A 23 -12.81 6.67 17.60
N SER A 24 -13.89 5.92 17.32
CA SER A 24 -14.37 4.84 18.17
C SER A 24 -15.16 3.78 17.41
N ILE A 25 -15.27 2.58 17.98
CA ILE A 25 -16.12 1.49 17.45
C ILE A 25 -17.56 1.98 17.26
N SER A 26 -18.12 2.71 18.25
CA SER A 26 -19.50 3.21 18.18
C SER A 26 -19.71 4.19 17.01
N GLU A 27 -18.73 5.03 16.69
CA GLU A 27 -18.83 5.92 15.53
C GLU A 27 -18.75 5.14 14.21
N LEU A 28 -17.93 4.11 14.14
CA LEU A 28 -17.85 3.22 12.98
C LEU A 28 -19.15 2.41 12.80
N GLU A 29 -19.77 1.92 13.88
CA GLU A 29 -21.07 1.25 13.84
C GLU A 29 -22.16 2.16 13.26
N LYS A 30 -22.28 3.39 13.74
CA LYS A 30 -23.23 4.38 13.20
C LYS A 30 -22.96 4.71 11.72
N LEU A 31 -21.69 4.80 11.32
CA LEU A 31 -21.31 5.03 9.92
C LEU A 31 -21.70 3.83 9.05
N PHE A 32 -21.46 2.62 9.50
CA PHE A 32 -21.87 1.39 8.80
C PHE A 32 -23.39 1.32 8.65
N GLU A 33 -24.15 1.54 9.72
CA GLU A 33 -25.63 1.53 9.68
C GLU A 33 -26.19 2.53 8.64
N ARG A 34 -25.55 3.71 8.51
CA ARG A 34 -25.97 4.75 7.56
C ARG A 34 -25.60 4.44 6.11
N THR A 35 -24.45 3.81 5.87
CA THR A 35 -23.86 3.69 4.53
C THR A 35 -23.96 2.31 3.95
N ASN A 36 -24.16 1.30 4.79
CA ASN A 36 -24.11 -0.14 4.46
C ASN A 36 -22.84 -0.51 3.66
N ASN A 37 -21.71 0.12 4.00
CA ASN A 37 -20.45 -0.05 3.30
C ASN A 37 -19.73 -1.29 3.81
N MET A 38 -19.50 -2.26 2.91
CA MET A 38 -18.85 -3.55 3.25
C MET A 38 -17.44 -3.38 3.85
N LYS A 39 -16.68 -2.36 3.41
CA LYS A 39 -15.37 -2.08 4.00
C LYS A 39 -15.50 -1.71 5.48
N MET A 40 -16.46 -0.85 5.83
CA MET A 40 -16.71 -0.45 7.22
C MET A 40 -17.15 -1.63 8.09
N TYR A 41 -17.92 -2.57 7.52
CA TYR A 41 -18.25 -3.81 8.20
C TYR A 41 -17.01 -4.65 8.54
N VAL A 42 -16.14 -4.85 7.55
CA VAL A 42 -14.89 -5.60 7.74
C VAL A 42 -13.97 -4.90 8.75
N ASP A 43 -13.84 -3.58 8.66
CA ASP A 43 -13.06 -2.78 9.62
C ASP A 43 -13.61 -2.93 11.04
N LEU A 44 -14.95 -2.94 11.21
CA LEU A 44 -15.62 -3.09 12.50
C LEU A 44 -15.38 -4.48 13.12
N GLU A 45 -15.57 -5.54 12.34
CA GLU A 45 -15.35 -6.92 12.80
C GLU A 45 -13.88 -7.15 13.16
N ASN A 46 -12.96 -6.64 12.34
CA ASN A 46 -11.54 -6.69 12.62
C ASN A 46 -11.19 -5.89 13.88
N TRP A 47 -11.77 -4.71 14.10
CA TRP A 47 -11.52 -3.91 15.29
C TRP A 47 -11.97 -4.64 16.56
N LYS A 48 -13.17 -5.24 16.54
CA LYS A 48 -13.67 -6.06 17.66
C LYS A 48 -12.73 -7.23 17.96
N TYR A 49 -12.26 -7.92 16.94
CA TYR A 49 -11.35 -9.06 17.09
C TYR A 49 -9.97 -8.64 17.64
N TYR A 50 -9.33 -7.65 17.02
CA TYR A 50 -7.96 -7.27 17.41
C TYR A 50 -7.88 -6.48 18.70
N LYS A 51 -8.98 -5.96 19.22
CA LYS A 51 -9.04 -5.38 20.57
C LYS A 51 -8.56 -6.37 21.64
N ASP A 52 -8.86 -7.65 21.47
CA ASP A 52 -8.46 -8.72 22.39
C ASP A 52 -7.20 -9.46 21.91
N ASN A 53 -6.69 -9.15 20.69
CA ASN A 53 -5.57 -9.83 20.04
C ASN A 53 -4.49 -8.84 19.55
N LEU A 54 -4.04 -7.92 20.41
CA LEU A 54 -3.17 -6.80 20.07
C LEU A 54 -1.81 -7.19 19.47
N ASN A 55 -1.26 -8.34 19.86
CA ASN A 55 0.07 -8.80 19.43
C ASN A 55 0.02 -9.68 18.16
N GLU A 56 -1.17 -9.97 17.66
CA GLU A 56 -1.31 -10.78 16.46
C GLU A 56 -0.78 -10.03 15.23
N LYS A 57 -0.06 -10.75 14.37
CA LYS A 57 0.47 -10.19 13.11
C LYS A 57 -0.60 -10.28 12.04
N ILE A 58 -0.84 -9.18 11.38
CA ILE A 58 -1.85 -9.01 10.34
C ILE A 58 -1.15 -8.73 9.02
N GLU A 59 -1.55 -9.44 7.96
CA GLU A 59 -1.22 -9.07 6.59
C GLU A 59 -2.50 -8.59 5.88
N LEU A 60 -2.54 -7.30 5.57
CA LEU A 60 -3.59 -6.71 4.74
C LEU A 60 -3.11 -6.65 3.30
N THR A 61 -3.94 -7.12 2.37
CA THR A 61 -3.60 -7.15 0.95
C THR A 61 -4.57 -6.30 0.14
N GLU A 62 -4.01 -5.49 -0.76
CA GLU A 62 -4.75 -4.76 -1.77
C GLU A 62 -4.24 -5.18 -3.15
N SER A 63 -5.12 -5.73 -3.99
CA SER A 63 -4.74 -6.23 -5.31
C SER A 63 -5.11 -5.22 -6.38
N LEU A 64 -4.12 -4.84 -7.18
CA LEU A 64 -4.26 -4.01 -8.37
C LEU A 64 -4.19 -4.90 -9.61
N VAL A 65 -5.28 -4.98 -10.38
CA VAL A 65 -5.29 -5.72 -11.65
C VAL A 65 -4.84 -4.76 -12.75
N THR A 66 -3.72 -5.05 -13.37
CA THR A 66 -3.21 -4.24 -14.47
C THR A 66 -2.70 -5.10 -15.63
N ASN A 67 -2.94 -4.62 -16.84
CA ASN A 67 -2.44 -5.25 -18.06
C ASN A 67 -1.01 -4.77 -18.42
N LYS A 68 -0.52 -3.73 -17.75
CA LYS A 68 0.81 -3.16 -17.95
C LYS A 68 1.45 -2.87 -16.61
N LEU A 69 2.58 -3.54 -16.33
CA LEU A 69 3.51 -3.06 -15.31
C LEU A 69 4.40 -2.00 -15.97
N SER A 70 4.25 -0.75 -15.59
CA SER A 70 5.06 0.34 -16.13
C SER A 70 5.99 0.95 -15.09
N LEU A 71 6.46 0.14 -14.13
CA LEU A 71 7.50 0.55 -13.19
C LEU A 71 8.86 0.51 -13.88
N SER A 72 9.49 1.66 -13.98
CA SER A 72 10.88 1.81 -14.43
C SER A 72 11.84 1.66 -13.25
N ASP A 73 13.13 1.48 -13.52
CA ASP A 73 14.18 1.44 -12.50
C ASP A 73 14.12 2.66 -11.57
N LEU A 74 13.85 3.85 -12.12
CA LEU A 74 13.70 5.07 -11.32
C LEU A 74 12.48 5.00 -10.40
N ASP A 75 11.37 4.41 -10.84
CA ASP A 75 10.18 4.23 -10.01
C ASP A 75 10.49 3.31 -8.82
N LEU A 76 11.24 2.22 -9.04
CA LEU A 76 11.69 1.31 -7.97
C LEU A 76 12.63 2.00 -6.99
N ILE A 77 13.58 2.79 -7.48
CA ILE A 77 14.49 3.60 -6.64
C ILE A 77 13.67 4.57 -5.77
N ILE A 78 12.69 5.27 -6.34
CA ILE A 78 11.81 6.19 -5.63
C ILE A 78 11.06 5.47 -4.51
N LEU A 79 10.41 4.34 -4.81
CA LEU A 79 9.65 3.56 -3.84
C LEU A 79 10.56 3.06 -2.69
N ASN A 80 11.73 2.52 -3.03
CA ASN A 80 12.70 2.04 -2.05
C ASN A 80 13.21 3.17 -1.13
N THR A 81 13.51 4.34 -1.72
CA THR A 81 13.97 5.51 -0.95
C THR A 81 12.88 6.04 -0.02
N ILE A 82 11.61 6.07 -0.48
CA ILE A 82 10.48 6.47 0.36
C ILE A 82 10.35 5.53 1.55
N LYS A 83 10.47 4.23 1.33
CA LYS A 83 10.36 3.21 2.38
C LYS A 83 11.43 3.36 3.45
N HIS A 84 12.68 3.40 3.04
CA HIS A 84 13.82 3.29 3.97
C HIS A 84 14.31 4.64 4.51
N GLU A 85 14.26 5.70 3.69
CA GLU A 85 14.83 7.00 4.06
C GLU A 85 13.80 8.05 4.48
N LYS A 86 12.49 7.77 4.29
CA LYS A 86 11.36 8.61 4.74
C LYS A 86 11.55 10.10 4.42
N PRO A 87 11.65 10.49 3.14
CA PRO A 87 11.92 11.86 2.73
C PRO A 87 10.83 12.82 3.20
N ARG A 88 11.21 14.04 3.58
CA ARG A 88 10.32 15.07 4.12
C ARG A 88 9.60 15.89 3.05
N SER A 89 9.96 15.72 1.78
CA SER A 89 9.36 16.40 0.63
C SER A 89 9.80 15.74 -0.67
N ILE A 90 9.18 16.10 -1.81
CA ILE A 90 9.63 15.66 -3.14
C ILE A 90 11.06 16.17 -3.44
N ARG A 91 11.40 17.38 -2.98
CA ARG A 91 12.77 17.93 -3.14
C ARG A 91 13.78 17.13 -2.34
N ASP A 92 13.45 16.77 -1.11
CA ASP A 92 14.32 15.93 -0.26
C ASP A 92 14.49 14.54 -0.89
N LEU A 93 13.43 13.95 -1.41
CA LEU A 93 13.50 12.70 -2.16
C LEU A 93 14.44 12.80 -3.37
N ALA A 94 14.30 13.87 -4.17
CA ALA A 94 15.14 14.09 -5.35
C ALA A 94 16.62 14.22 -4.98
N ASN A 95 16.93 14.94 -3.89
CA ASN A 95 18.29 15.07 -3.36
C ASN A 95 18.86 13.71 -2.93
N LYS A 96 18.08 12.89 -2.21
CA LYS A 96 18.50 11.57 -1.72
C LYS A 96 18.86 10.61 -2.86
N ILE A 97 18.13 10.66 -3.95
CA ILE A 97 18.40 9.81 -5.14
C ILE A 97 19.33 10.48 -6.16
N ASN A 98 19.87 11.65 -5.83
CA ASN A 98 20.76 12.44 -6.70
C ASN A 98 20.16 12.69 -8.11
N LYS A 99 18.93 13.18 -8.15
CA LYS A 99 18.19 13.53 -9.39
C LYS A 99 17.57 14.92 -9.26
N ASP A 100 17.35 15.57 -10.41
CA ASP A 100 16.62 16.83 -10.45
C ASP A 100 15.14 16.63 -10.07
N VAL A 101 14.59 17.59 -9.36
CA VAL A 101 13.18 17.60 -8.94
C VAL A 101 12.25 17.52 -10.15
N SER A 102 12.62 18.18 -11.26
CA SER A 102 11.87 18.15 -12.53
C SER A 102 11.70 16.74 -13.10
N ASN A 103 12.67 15.85 -12.87
CA ASN A 103 12.62 14.46 -13.31
C ASN A 103 11.87 13.56 -12.33
N VAL A 104 11.94 13.87 -11.04
CA VAL A 104 11.32 13.07 -9.95
C VAL A 104 9.84 13.36 -9.80
N GLN A 105 9.44 14.64 -9.87
CA GLN A 105 8.06 15.07 -9.63
C GLN A 105 7.02 14.39 -10.55
N PRO A 106 7.21 14.27 -11.87
CA PRO A 106 6.27 13.56 -12.74
C PRO A 106 6.15 12.07 -12.40
N LYS A 107 7.26 11.43 -12.00
CA LYS A 107 7.30 10.03 -11.58
C LYS A 107 6.51 9.80 -10.30
N VAL A 108 6.74 10.65 -9.31
CA VAL A 108 6.04 10.60 -8.03
C VAL A 108 4.53 10.82 -8.23
N LYS A 109 4.14 11.76 -9.10
CA LYS A 109 2.73 11.98 -9.44
C LYS A 109 2.10 10.76 -10.11
N LYS A 110 2.80 10.14 -11.06
CA LYS A 110 2.36 8.90 -11.71
C LYS A 110 2.18 7.76 -10.69
N LEU A 111 3.13 7.57 -9.78
CA LEU A 111 3.06 6.55 -8.74
C LEU A 111 1.91 6.80 -7.74
N GLU A 112 1.55 8.07 -7.48
CA GLU A 112 0.35 8.43 -6.70
C GLU A 112 -0.92 8.04 -7.46
N GLU A 113 -1.04 8.41 -8.72
CA GLU A 113 -2.19 8.09 -9.59
C GLU A 113 -2.40 6.57 -9.76
N GLU A 114 -1.32 5.81 -9.77
CA GLU A 114 -1.31 4.35 -9.84
C GLU A 114 -1.52 3.66 -8.47
N GLY A 115 -1.60 4.43 -7.37
CA GLY A 115 -1.87 3.90 -6.01
C GLY A 115 -0.66 3.38 -5.25
N PHE A 116 0.58 3.51 -5.79
CA PHE A 116 1.79 3.04 -5.12
C PHE A 116 2.26 3.95 -3.98
N ILE A 117 1.93 5.22 -4.00
CA ILE A 117 2.29 6.17 -2.94
C ILE A 117 1.09 7.03 -2.57
N LYS A 118 1.14 7.58 -1.36
CA LYS A 118 0.24 8.62 -0.88
C LYS A 118 1.03 9.81 -0.35
N PHE A 119 0.36 10.94 -0.23
CA PHE A 119 0.94 12.14 0.37
C PHE A 119 0.26 12.50 1.69
N LYS A 120 1.07 13.00 2.61
CA LYS A 120 0.59 13.73 3.79
C LYS A 120 1.14 15.16 3.77
N LEU A 121 0.44 16.05 4.46
CA LEU A 121 0.88 17.44 4.61
C LEU A 121 2.05 17.51 5.57
N GLY A 122 3.10 18.19 5.14
CA GLY A 122 4.27 18.52 5.96
C GLY A 122 4.32 20.01 6.33
N ALA A 123 5.44 20.43 6.90
CA ALA A 123 5.68 21.82 7.22
C ALA A 123 5.63 22.70 5.97
N LYS A 124 5.09 23.94 6.08
CA LYS A 124 4.97 24.92 4.99
C LYS A 124 4.25 24.37 3.74
N ASN A 125 3.20 23.57 3.96
CA ASN A 125 2.41 22.93 2.89
C ASN A 125 3.22 22.00 1.97
N SER A 126 4.38 21.48 2.43
CA SER A 126 5.12 20.48 1.66
C SER A 126 4.34 19.18 1.58
N LYS A 127 4.41 18.51 0.43
CA LYS A 127 3.86 17.16 0.25
C LYS A 127 4.94 16.13 0.63
N ILE A 128 4.65 15.31 1.64
CA ILE A 128 5.54 14.24 2.11
C ILE A 128 5.03 12.92 1.50
N PRO A 129 5.79 12.28 0.59
CA PRO A 129 5.41 10.98 0.06
C PRO A 129 5.61 9.88 1.10
N TYR A 130 4.69 8.90 1.13
CA TYR A 130 4.80 7.72 1.98
C TYR A 130 4.12 6.50 1.35
N LEU A 131 4.52 5.31 1.78
CA LEU A 131 3.91 4.04 1.38
C LEU A 131 2.89 3.61 2.43
N THR A 132 1.80 2.99 1.96
CA THR A 132 0.76 2.39 2.81
C THR A 132 0.91 0.87 2.94
N TYR A 133 1.99 0.32 2.39
CA TYR A 133 2.30 -1.11 2.33
C TYR A 133 3.79 -1.36 2.60
N ASP A 134 4.12 -2.59 2.90
CA ASP A 134 5.48 -3.05 3.20
C ASP A 134 6.10 -3.83 2.04
N GLU A 135 5.28 -4.54 1.26
CA GLU A 135 5.73 -5.37 0.14
C GLU A 135 4.87 -5.16 -1.09
N ILE A 136 5.49 -5.36 -2.26
CA ILE A 136 4.80 -5.50 -3.55
C ILE A 136 5.04 -6.92 -4.03
N LYS A 137 3.96 -7.71 -4.20
CA LYS A 137 4.00 -9.03 -4.82
C LYS A 137 3.53 -8.92 -6.27
N LEU A 138 4.29 -9.49 -7.20
CA LEU A 138 3.94 -9.54 -8.62
C LEU A 138 3.62 -10.99 -8.99
N GLU A 139 2.41 -11.21 -9.50
CA GLU A 139 2.01 -12.49 -10.07
C GLU A 139 1.99 -12.40 -11.59
N ILE A 140 2.87 -13.16 -12.24
CA ILE A 140 2.98 -13.21 -13.69
C ILE A 140 2.41 -14.55 -14.16
N TRP A 141 1.37 -14.48 -14.98
CA TRP A 141 0.77 -15.66 -15.61
C TRP A 141 1.46 -15.91 -16.95
N THR A 142 2.12 -17.04 -17.08
CA THR A 142 2.69 -17.44 -18.37
C THR A 142 1.67 -18.23 -19.18
N SER A 143 1.63 -18.02 -20.50
CA SER A 143 0.65 -18.62 -21.40
C SER A 143 0.69 -20.15 -21.50
N SER A 144 1.68 -20.82 -20.91
CA SER A 144 1.79 -22.28 -20.87
C SER A 144 0.75 -22.97 -19.97
N THR A 145 0.11 -22.23 -19.05
CA THR A 145 -0.84 -22.80 -18.08
C THR A 145 -2.28 -22.94 -18.61
N TRP A 146 -2.59 -22.36 -19.77
CA TRP A 146 -3.97 -22.39 -20.31
C TRP A 146 -4.35 -23.70 -21.02
N LYS A 147 -3.38 -24.56 -21.35
CA LYS A 147 -3.61 -25.75 -22.21
C LYS A 147 -3.95 -27.06 -21.49
N THR A 148 -3.73 -27.17 -20.19
CA THR A 148 -3.86 -28.46 -19.49
C THR A 148 -4.88 -28.53 -18.38
N GLY A 149 -5.59 -27.44 -18.03
CA GLY A 149 -6.60 -27.49 -16.95
C GLY A 149 -6.05 -27.86 -15.56
N GLU A 150 -4.77 -28.11 -15.43
CA GLU A 150 -4.10 -28.36 -14.16
C GLU A 150 -3.51 -27.05 -13.65
N PHE A 151 -4.07 -26.56 -12.56
CA PHE A 151 -3.52 -25.42 -11.80
C PHE A 151 -2.23 -25.85 -11.07
N LEU A 152 -1.15 -26.08 -11.81
CA LEU A 152 0.16 -26.17 -11.21
C LEU A 152 0.60 -24.77 -10.81
N ASN A 153 0.81 -24.58 -9.50
CA ASN A 153 1.28 -23.36 -8.86
C ASN A 153 2.70 -22.97 -9.31
N ASN A 154 2.86 -22.53 -10.55
CA ASN A 154 4.09 -21.89 -11.03
C ASN A 154 3.94 -20.36 -10.93
N ASN A 155 3.54 -19.88 -9.75
CA ASN A 155 3.54 -18.45 -9.45
C ASN A 155 4.98 -18.04 -9.15
N VAL A 156 5.59 -17.26 -10.05
CA VAL A 156 6.82 -16.55 -9.72
C VAL A 156 6.40 -15.33 -8.90
N ILE A 157 6.54 -15.42 -7.58
CA ILE A 157 6.33 -14.30 -6.67
C ILE A 157 7.65 -13.55 -6.57
N LEU A 158 7.70 -12.36 -7.14
CA LEU A 158 8.83 -11.44 -6.98
C LEU A 158 8.47 -10.46 -5.86
N SER A 159 9.17 -10.54 -4.73
CA SER A 159 9.13 -9.48 -3.71
C SER A 159 10.10 -8.39 -4.13
N LEU A 160 9.57 -7.23 -4.50
CA LEU A 160 10.36 -6.09 -5.01
C LEU A 160 10.83 -5.14 -3.91
N ILE A 161 10.22 -5.22 -2.73
CA ILE A 161 10.53 -4.35 -1.60
C ILE A 161 10.45 -5.21 -0.34
N GLY A 162 11.58 -5.68 0.14
CA GLY A 162 11.76 -6.42 1.38
C GLY A 162 12.37 -5.55 2.47
#